data_15997b96d72cb81d8bb03cce342525d7
#
_entry.id   15997b96d72cb81d8bb03cce342525d7
#
_cell.length_a   1.000
_cell.length_b   1.000
_cell.length_c   1.000
_cell.angle_alpha   90.00
_cell.angle_beta   90.00
_cell.angle_gamma   90.00
#
_symmetry.space_group_name_H-M   'P 1'
#
loop_
_entity.id
_entity.type
_entity.pdbx_description
1 polymer ?
#
loop_
_entity_poly.entity_id
_entity_poly.type
_entity_poly.pdbx_seq_one_letter_code
_entity_poly.pdbx_strand_id
1 'polypeptide(L)'
;MPINSFNQEIGAPLPHHQAGSLPTIDVLQGKTVRLEKLRPDHADAIYQFYGPTAKQADWTYLSIDSFKDYTSFQTYFQHMLDSVDPYYLAIIDQSTNQAIGTFALMRIDSKNRVIEVGWVLFSPKLQKTRQATEAHYLLMSYIFENLGYRRYEWKCDHLNGPSRRAALRLGFTYEGTFRQASVYKERNRDTDWFSILDKEWDSRKQRLESWLEDANFDKNGQQKQSLSTF
;
A
#
# COMPACT_ATOMS: atom_id res chain seq x y z
N MET A 1 -8.35 31.05 -7.42
CA MET A 1 -8.90 30.01 -8.30
C MET A 1 -9.35 30.68 -9.60
N PRO A 2 -9.29 30.02 -10.76
CA PRO A 2 -9.82 30.61 -12.00
C PRO A 2 -11.34 30.78 -11.91
N ILE A 3 -11.88 31.74 -12.68
CA ILE A 3 -13.29 32.08 -12.70
C ILE A 3 -13.80 31.85 -14.12
N ASN A 4 -14.97 31.22 -14.28
CA ASN A 4 -15.60 30.99 -15.58
C ASN A 4 -16.39 32.24 -16.06
N SER A 5 -16.99 32.16 -17.25
CA SER A 5 -17.78 33.25 -17.86
C SER A 5 -19.07 33.58 -17.09
N PHE A 6 -19.46 32.76 -16.13
CA PHE A 6 -20.63 32.98 -15.25
C PHE A 6 -20.24 33.53 -13.87
N ASN A 7 -19.00 33.99 -13.69
CA ASN A 7 -18.44 34.49 -12.44
C ASN A 7 -18.41 33.46 -11.29
N GLN A 8 -18.21 32.16 -11.64
CA GLN A 8 -18.10 31.06 -10.68
C GLN A 8 -16.65 30.60 -10.56
N GLU A 9 -16.20 30.32 -9.36
CA GLU A 9 -14.90 29.69 -9.13
C GLU A 9 -14.89 28.25 -9.67
N ILE A 10 -13.85 27.92 -10.40
CA ILE A 10 -13.65 26.58 -10.98
C ILE A 10 -12.29 26.02 -10.64
N GLY A 11 -12.12 24.70 -10.80
CA GLY A 11 -10.84 24.03 -10.61
C GLY A 11 -9.74 24.53 -11.55
N ALA A 12 -8.48 24.35 -11.16
CA ALA A 12 -7.34 24.69 -12.00
C ALA A 12 -7.40 23.87 -13.32
N PRO A 13 -7.11 24.50 -14.48
CA PRO A 13 -7.12 23.80 -15.76
C PRO A 13 -6.00 22.77 -15.84
N LEU A 14 -6.27 21.67 -16.53
CA LEU A 14 -5.32 20.60 -16.84
C LEU A 14 -5.32 20.33 -18.35
N PRO A 15 -4.84 21.26 -19.18
CA PRO A 15 -5.03 21.21 -20.63
C PRO A 15 -4.33 20.02 -21.32
N HIS A 16 -3.30 19.46 -20.68
CA HIS A 16 -2.52 18.33 -21.19
C HIS A 16 -2.77 17.02 -20.43
N HIS A 17 -3.88 16.96 -19.66
CA HIS A 17 -4.20 15.75 -18.92
C HIS A 17 -4.53 14.61 -19.88
N GLN A 18 -3.83 13.49 -19.69
CA GLN A 18 -4.07 12.23 -20.40
C GLN A 18 -4.27 11.10 -19.40
N ALA A 19 -4.92 10.03 -19.79
CA ALA A 19 -5.02 8.83 -18.96
C ALA A 19 -3.63 8.26 -18.64
N GLY A 20 -3.46 7.74 -17.42
CA GLY A 20 -2.24 7.03 -17.01
C GLY A 20 -2.22 5.59 -17.53
N SER A 21 -1.06 4.97 -17.51
CA SER A 21 -0.88 3.54 -17.80
C SER A 21 -1.33 2.68 -16.60
N LEU A 22 -1.74 1.46 -16.88
CA LEU A 22 -1.96 0.45 -15.84
C LEU A 22 -0.62 -0.04 -15.28
N PRO A 23 -0.57 -0.52 -14.02
CA PRO A 23 0.65 -1.09 -13.46
C PRO A 23 1.15 -2.30 -14.25
N THR A 24 2.46 -2.33 -14.51
CA THR A 24 3.16 -3.43 -15.16
C THR A 24 4.48 -3.71 -14.44
N ILE A 25 4.38 -4.02 -13.13
CA ILE A 25 5.54 -4.28 -12.30
C ILE A 25 6.01 -5.72 -12.53
N ASP A 26 7.24 -5.89 -13.00
CA ASP A 26 7.95 -7.15 -12.90
C ASP A 26 8.69 -7.22 -11.56
N VAL A 27 9.66 -6.35 -11.35
CA VAL A 27 10.40 -6.20 -10.10
C VAL A 27 10.67 -4.72 -9.81
N LEU A 28 10.40 -4.28 -8.58
CA LEU A 28 10.92 -3.03 -8.05
C LEU A 28 11.99 -3.35 -7.02
N GLN A 29 13.22 -3.03 -7.36
CA GLN A 29 14.40 -3.38 -6.57
C GLN A 29 14.65 -2.33 -5.50
N GLY A 30 14.64 -2.73 -4.22
CA GLY A 30 15.07 -1.93 -3.08
C GLY A 30 16.40 -2.41 -2.52
N LYS A 31 16.77 -1.95 -1.34
CA LYS A 31 18.00 -2.31 -0.63
C LYS A 31 17.84 -3.57 0.22
N THR A 32 16.73 -3.66 0.95
CA THR A 32 16.45 -4.75 1.88
C THR A 32 15.28 -5.63 1.45
N VAL A 33 14.40 -5.08 0.61
CA VAL A 33 13.27 -5.79 -0.01
C VAL A 33 13.25 -5.52 -1.51
N ARG A 34 12.53 -6.36 -2.23
CA ARG A 34 12.06 -6.08 -3.58
C ARG A 34 10.57 -6.40 -3.68
N LEU A 35 9.89 -5.75 -4.58
CA LEU A 35 8.48 -5.99 -4.88
C LEU A 35 8.39 -6.72 -6.21
N GLU A 36 7.62 -7.78 -6.25
CA GLU A 36 7.40 -8.58 -7.45
C GLU A 36 5.90 -8.76 -7.70
N LYS A 37 5.49 -8.81 -8.97
CA LYS A 37 4.15 -9.31 -9.29
C LYS A 37 3.99 -10.67 -8.63
N LEU A 38 2.81 -10.90 -8.02
CA LEU A 38 2.54 -12.18 -7.38
C LEU A 38 2.73 -13.33 -8.38
N ARG A 39 3.44 -14.40 -7.97
CA ARG A 39 3.74 -15.59 -8.77
C ARG A 39 3.45 -16.87 -8.00
N PRO A 40 3.25 -18.00 -8.68
CA PRO A 40 2.95 -19.29 -8.04
C PRO A 40 4.00 -19.73 -7.00
N ASP A 41 5.28 -19.45 -7.24
CA ASP A 41 6.40 -19.81 -6.34
C ASP A 41 6.41 -19.05 -5.02
N HIS A 42 5.59 -18.00 -4.87
CA HIS A 42 5.42 -17.28 -3.60
C HIS A 42 4.43 -17.99 -2.65
N ALA A 43 3.64 -18.97 -3.11
CA ALA A 43 2.52 -19.53 -2.39
C ALA A 43 2.88 -20.05 -1.00
N ASP A 44 3.91 -20.90 -0.90
CA ASP A 44 4.28 -21.55 0.37
C ASP A 44 4.73 -20.55 1.43
N ALA A 45 5.51 -19.54 1.04
CA ALA A 45 5.95 -18.49 1.95
C ALA A 45 4.78 -17.62 2.42
N ILE A 46 3.85 -17.28 1.51
CA ILE A 46 2.66 -16.49 1.82
C ILE A 46 1.70 -17.29 2.70
N TYR A 47 1.54 -18.59 2.50
CA TYR A 47 0.69 -19.43 3.33
C TYR A 47 1.07 -19.38 4.82
N GLN A 48 2.32 -19.11 5.17
CA GLN A 48 2.76 -19.00 6.57
C GLN A 48 2.02 -17.89 7.34
N PHE A 49 1.55 -16.84 6.65
CA PHE A 49 0.81 -15.74 7.27
C PHE A 49 -0.60 -15.53 6.70
N TYR A 50 -1.03 -16.41 5.78
CA TYR A 50 -2.40 -16.52 5.28
C TYR A 50 -3.13 -17.75 5.82
N GLY A 51 -2.39 -18.77 6.21
CA GLY A 51 -2.90 -20.06 6.68
C GLY A 51 -3.20 -20.13 8.17
N PRO A 52 -3.30 -21.35 8.74
CA PRO A 52 -3.70 -21.56 10.14
C PRO A 52 -2.75 -20.97 11.19
N THR A 53 -1.46 -20.79 10.82
CA THR A 53 -0.44 -20.20 11.69
C THR A 53 -0.49 -18.67 11.71
N ALA A 54 -1.36 -18.07 10.89
CA ALA A 54 -1.54 -16.63 10.83
C ALA A 54 -2.03 -16.06 12.17
N LYS A 55 -1.54 -14.89 12.52
CA LYS A 55 -2.04 -14.16 13.68
C LYS A 55 -3.45 -13.62 13.37
N GLN A 56 -4.49 -14.24 13.95
CA GLN A 56 -5.89 -13.96 13.64
C GLN A 56 -6.27 -12.48 13.82
N ALA A 57 -5.67 -11.79 14.79
CA ALA A 57 -5.94 -10.38 15.02
C ALA A 57 -5.58 -9.48 13.82
N ASP A 58 -4.63 -9.88 12.97
CA ASP A 58 -4.23 -9.11 11.79
C ASP A 58 -5.32 -9.16 10.68
N TRP A 59 -6.25 -10.11 10.77
CA TRP A 59 -7.37 -10.30 9.84
C TRP A 59 -8.66 -9.59 10.26
N THR A 60 -8.68 -8.96 11.44
CA THR A 60 -9.89 -8.33 12.02
C THR A 60 -10.53 -7.33 11.05
N TYR A 61 -9.73 -6.52 10.37
CA TYR A 61 -10.18 -5.44 9.49
C TYR A 61 -10.09 -5.76 8.00
N LEU A 62 -9.76 -7.00 7.64
CA LEU A 62 -9.87 -7.50 6.28
C LEU A 62 -11.26 -8.10 6.04
N SER A 63 -11.74 -8.09 4.81
CA SER A 63 -13.06 -8.61 4.44
C SER A 63 -13.14 -10.13 4.46
N ILE A 64 -12.01 -10.81 4.54
CA ILE A 64 -11.89 -12.28 4.65
C ILE A 64 -11.14 -12.65 5.92
N ASP A 65 -11.23 -13.90 6.32
CA ASP A 65 -10.43 -14.50 7.39
C ASP A 65 -9.23 -15.26 6.82
N SER A 66 -8.27 -15.63 7.68
CA SER A 66 -7.18 -16.51 7.30
C SER A 66 -7.71 -17.90 6.91
N PHE A 67 -6.97 -18.61 6.10
CA PHE A 67 -7.37 -19.90 5.55
C PHE A 67 -7.10 -21.03 6.53
N LYS A 68 -8.05 -21.98 6.64
CA LYS A 68 -7.94 -23.12 7.54
C LYS A 68 -7.04 -24.23 6.99
N ASP A 69 -6.93 -24.32 5.66
CA ASP A 69 -6.18 -25.35 4.95
C ASP A 69 -5.55 -24.79 3.67
N TYR A 70 -4.59 -25.54 3.13
CA TYR A 70 -3.83 -25.13 1.95
C TYR A 70 -4.69 -25.10 0.68
N THR A 71 -5.66 -25.98 0.56
CA THR A 71 -6.52 -26.07 -0.64
C THR A 71 -7.37 -24.81 -0.79
N SER A 72 -8.03 -24.38 0.29
CA SER A 72 -8.82 -23.15 0.28
C SER A 72 -7.93 -21.91 0.05
N PHE A 73 -6.73 -21.89 0.61
CA PHE A 73 -5.75 -20.85 0.31
C PHE A 73 -5.34 -20.86 -1.16
N GLN A 74 -4.98 -22.01 -1.75
CA GLN A 74 -4.59 -22.11 -3.15
C GLN A 74 -5.67 -21.59 -4.10
N THR A 75 -6.94 -21.90 -3.83
CA THR A 75 -8.06 -21.39 -4.62
C THR A 75 -8.09 -19.85 -4.59
N TYR A 76 -7.97 -19.24 -3.41
CA TYR A 76 -7.93 -17.80 -3.27
C TYR A 76 -6.65 -17.20 -3.89
N PHE A 77 -5.51 -17.87 -3.68
CA PHE A 77 -4.23 -17.43 -4.21
C PHE A 77 -4.23 -17.39 -5.75
N GLN A 78 -4.89 -18.38 -6.40
CA GLN A 78 -5.08 -18.35 -7.84
C GLN A 78 -5.88 -17.12 -8.29
N HIS A 79 -6.94 -16.73 -7.56
CA HIS A 79 -7.65 -15.48 -7.85
C HIS A 79 -6.76 -14.26 -7.72
N MET A 80 -5.85 -14.25 -6.74
CA MET A 80 -4.87 -13.14 -6.62
C MET A 80 -3.90 -13.11 -7.80
N LEU A 81 -3.45 -14.26 -8.31
CA LEU A 81 -2.56 -14.37 -9.47
C LEU A 81 -3.20 -13.83 -10.74
N ASP A 82 -4.47 -14.18 -10.98
CA ASP A 82 -5.22 -13.85 -12.17
C ASP A 82 -5.75 -12.40 -12.15
N SER A 83 -5.78 -11.79 -10.98
CA SER A 83 -6.34 -10.46 -10.78
C SER A 83 -5.48 -9.35 -11.42
N VAL A 84 -6.13 -8.45 -12.14
CA VAL A 84 -5.53 -7.23 -12.69
C VAL A 84 -5.88 -5.99 -11.88
N ASP A 85 -7.01 -5.99 -11.19
CA ASP A 85 -7.45 -4.99 -10.21
C ASP A 85 -8.32 -5.71 -9.15
N PRO A 86 -7.78 -5.97 -7.97
CA PRO A 86 -6.47 -5.58 -7.42
C PRO A 86 -5.25 -6.23 -8.11
N TYR A 87 -4.19 -5.43 -8.36
CA TYR A 87 -2.91 -5.87 -8.88
C TYR A 87 -2.00 -6.27 -7.70
N TYR A 88 -1.96 -7.56 -7.39
CA TYR A 88 -1.25 -8.08 -6.22
C TYR A 88 0.26 -8.17 -6.41
N LEU A 89 0.98 -7.80 -5.35
CA LEU A 89 2.45 -7.82 -5.27
C LEU A 89 2.88 -8.59 -4.03
N ALA A 90 3.97 -9.34 -4.16
CA ALA A 90 4.72 -9.93 -3.06
C ALA A 90 5.86 -8.99 -2.62
N ILE A 91 6.08 -8.92 -1.33
CA ILE A 91 7.23 -8.23 -0.71
C ILE A 91 8.24 -9.31 -0.34
N ILE A 92 9.37 -9.30 -1.01
CA ILE A 92 10.41 -10.32 -0.87
C ILE A 92 11.55 -9.75 -0.02
N ASP A 93 11.90 -10.44 1.06
CA ASP A 93 13.11 -10.17 1.83
C ASP A 93 14.34 -10.59 1.02
N GLN A 94 15.23 -9.65 0.73
CA GLN A 94 16.41 -9.93 -0.08
C GLN A 94 17.44 -10.84 0.59
N SER A 95 17.46 -10.87 1.92
CA SER A 95 18.40 -11.71 2.67
C SER A 95 18.04 -13.20 2.65
N THR A 96 16.73 -13.50 2.59
CA THR A 96 16.20 -14.86 2.63
C THR A 96 15.57 -15.32 1.33
N ASN A 97 15.34 -14.41 0.40
CA ASN A 97 14.60 -14.63 -0.85
C ASN A 97 13.17 -15.17 -0.62
N GLN A 98 12.56 -14.86 0.52
CA GLN A 98 11.23 -15.31 0.90
C GLN A 98 10.21 -14.18 0.84
N ALA A 99 8.97 -14.49 0.43
CA ALA A 99 7.86 -13.56 0.54
C ALA A 99 7.49 -13.38 2.03
N ILE A 100 7.55 -12.14 2.51
CA ILE A 100 7.28 -11.77 3.91
C ILE A 100 6.08 -10.85 4.07
N GLY A 101 5.45 -10.46 2.97
CA GLY A 101 4.23 -9.65 2.97
C GLY A 101 3.62 -9.58 1.59
N THR A 102 2.40 -9.09 1.53
CA THR A 102 1.67 -8.76 0.30
C THR A 102 0.99 -7.42 0.44
N PHE A 103 0.75 -6.76 -0.70
CA PHE A 103 -0.18 -5.67 -0.87
C PHE A 103 -0.68 -5.64 -2.32
N ALA A 104 -1.63 -4.79 -2.61
CA ALA A 104 -2.12 -4.64 -3.97
C ALA A 104 -2.28 -3.16 -4.34
N LEU A 105 -2.10 -2.86 -5.63
CA LEU A 105 -2.62 -1.65 -6.25
C LEU A 105 -4.04 -1.94 -6.72
N MET A 106 -5.00 -1.11 -6.35
CA MET A 106 -6.40 -1.38 -6.61
C MET A 106 -7.20 -0.11 -6.87
N ARG A 107 -8.45 -0.30 -7.31
CA ARG A 107 -9.34 0.81 -7.66
C ARG A 107 -8.65 1.77 -8.63
N ILE A 108 -8.07 1.19 -9.69
CA ILE A 108 -7.19 1.88 -10.64
C ILE A 108 -8.04 2.71 -11.58
N ASP A 109 -8.12 4.01 -11.32
CA ASP A 109 -8.75 4.98 -12.21
C ASP A 109 -7.67 5.65 -13.09
N SER A 110 -7.30 4.99 -14.16
CA SER A 110 -6.29 5.50 -15.09
C SER A 110 -6.72 6.83 -15.74
N LYS A 111 -8.01 7.03 -15.99
CA LYS A 111 -8.54 8.27 -16.56
C LYS A 111 -8.23 9.47 -15.68
N ASN A 112 -8.42 9.35 -14.39
CA ASN A 112 -8.16 10.41 -13.42
C ASN A 112 -6.77 10.33 -12.80
N ARG A 113 -5.98 9.27 -13.11
CA ARG A 113 -4.67 8.96 -12.52
C ARG A 113 -4.76 8.86 -10.99
N VAL A 114 -5.74 8.08 -10.52
CA VAL A 114 -5.95 7.76 -9.09
C VAL A 114 -5.75 6.28 -8.89
N ILE A 115 -5.06 5.90 -7.82
CA ILE A 115 -4.77 4.51 -7.48
C ILE A 115 -4.69 4.34 -5.96
N GLU A 116 -5.12 3.20 -5.45
CA GLU A 116 -5.13 2.89 -4.02
C GLU A 116 -4.15 1.75 -3.71
N VAL A 117 -3.47 1.83 -2.55
CA VAL A 117 -2.86 0.65 -1.94
C VAL A 117 -3.86 -0.01 -1.00
N GLY A 118 -4.09 -1.28 -1.21
CA GLY A 118 -4.96 -2.08 -0.35
C GLY A 118 -4.45 -3.50 -0.16
N TRP A 119 -5.25 -4.35 0.49
CA TRP A 119 -4.88 -5.74 0.78
C TRP A 119 -3.50 -5.88 1.43
N VAL A 120 -3.14 -4.91 2.28
CA VAL A 120 -1.85 -4.90 2.99
C VAL A 120 -1.88 -5.95 4.08
N LEU A 121 -1.14 -7.02 3.88
CA LEU A 121 -0.97 -8.08 4.88
C LEU A 121 0.52 -8.41 5.02
N PHE A 122 1.06 -8.12 6.18
CA PHE A 122 2.46 -8.29 6.53
C PHE A 122 2.63 -9.44 7.51
N SER A 123 3.56 -10.34 7.24
CA SER A 123 3.98 -11.33 8.22
C SER A 123 4.54 -10.64 9.48
N PRO A 124 4.57 -11.34 10.63
CA PRO A 124 5.20 -10.79 11.84
C PRO A 124 6.66 -10.35 11.64
N LYS A 125 7.38 -10.95 10.68
CA LYS A 125 8.76 -10.58 10.33
C LYS A 125 8.86 -9.21 9.67
N LEU A 126 7.84 -8.78 8.94
CA LEU A 126 7.83 -7.52 8.21
C LEU A 126 7.24 -6.36 9.03
N GLN A 127 6.32 -6.66 9.97
CA GLN A 127 5.62 -5.63 10.74
C GLN A 127 6.58 -4.75 11.54
N LYS A 128 6.41 -3.42 11.46
CA LYS A 128 7.20 -2.41 12.20
C LYS A 128 8.71 -2.41 11.89
N THR A 129 9.10 -2.89 10.73
CA THR A 129 10.50 -2.92 10.28
C THR A 129 10.83 -1.79 9.31
N ARG A 130 12.14 -1.59 9.07
CA ARG A 130 12.65 -0.76 7.96
C ARG A 130 12.13 -1.26 6.63
N GLN A 131 12.14 -2.58 6.43
CA GLN A 131 11.68 -3.26 5.21
C GLN A 131 10.23 -2.89 4.85
N ALA A 132 9.33 -2.81 5.85
CA ALA A 132 7.95 -2.40 5.62
C ALA A 132 7.84 -0.97 5.06
N THR A 133 8.66 -0.05 5.56
CA THR A 133 8.69 1.33 5.07
C THR A 133 9.32 1.40 3.68
N GLU A 134 10.39 0.66 3.42
CA GLU A 134 11.03 0.58 2.10
C GLU A 134 10.07 0.01 1.05
N ALA A 135 9.29 -1.03 1.38
CA ALA A 135 8.28 -1.59 0.47
C ALA A 135 7.27 -0.53 0.03
N HIS A 136 6.75 0.26 0.95
CA HIS A 136 5.85 1.37 0.62
C HIS A 136 6.55 2.48 -0.17
N TYR A 137 7.78 2.83 0.17
CA TYR A 137 8.56 3.80 -0.58
C TYR A 137 8.74 3.40 -2.05
N LEU A 138 9.14 2.14 -2.31
CA LEU A 138 9.29 1.62 -3.68
C LEU A 138 7.98 1.71 -4.48
N LEU A 139 6.87 1.36 -3.84
CA LEU A 139 5.57 1.42 -4.50
C LEU A 139 5.12 2.85 -4.79
N MET A 140 5.33 3.78 -3.85
CA MET A 140 5.05 5.21 -4.03
C MET A 140 5.89 5.81 -5.16
N SER A 141 7.21 5.52 -5.20
CA SER A 141 8.11 5.97 -6.28
C SER A 141 7.62 5.49 -7.63
N TYR A 142 7.25 4.22 -7.74
CA TYR A 142 6.71 3.66 -8.97
C TYR A 142 5.45 4.39 -9.44
N ILE A 143 4.52 4.65 -8.52
CA ILE A 143 3.24 5.30 -8.83
C ILE A 143 3.44 6.74 -9.31
N PHE A 144 4.26 7.52 -8.61
CA PHE A 144 4.43 8.93 -8.93
C PHE A 144 5.42 9.17 -10.07
N GLU A 145 6.54 8.43 -10.10
CA GLU A 145 7.64 8.70 -11.03
C GLU A 145 7.54 7.90 -12.34
N ASN A 146 7.12 6.62 -12.28
CA ASN A 146 7.01 5.79 -13.46
C ASN A 146 5.62 5.87 -14.11
N LEU A 147 4.54 5.79 -13.32
CA LEU A 147 3.18 5.89 -13.85
C LEU A 147 2.67 7.32 -13.98
N GLY A 148 3.26 8.29 -13.24
CA GLY A 148 2.84 9.68 -13.22
C GLY A 148 1.40 9.87 -12.71
N TYR A 149 0.97 9.06 -11.75
CA TYR A 149 -0.34 9.21 -11.15
C TYR A 149 -0.38 10.45 -10.27
N ARG A 150 -1.55 11.09 -10.21
CA ARG A 150 -1.74 12.37 -9.51
C ARG A 150 -2.15 12.19 -8.06
N ARG A 151 -2.71 11.01 -7.72
CA ARG A 151 -3.27 10.73 -6.40
C ARG A 151 -3.07 9.27 -6.04
N TYR A 152 -2.47 9.05 -4.89
CA TYR A 152 -2.29 7.76 -4.27
C TYR A 152 -3.10 7.67 -2.99
N GLU A 153 -3.98 6.69 -2.89
CA GLU A 153 -4.96 6.54 -1.81
C GLU A 153 -4.60 5.42 -0.85
N TRP A 154 -5.01 5.62 0.40
CA TRP A 154 -5.05 4.60 1.44
C TRP A 154 -6.40 4.67 2.12
N LYS A 155 -7.06 3.52 2.31
CA LYS A 155 -8.32 3.41 3.01
C LYS A 155 -8.23 2.35 4.10
N CYS A 156 -8.86 2.60 5.23
CA CYS A 156 -8.96 1.59 6.28
C CYS A 156 -10.26 1.74 7.06
N ASP A 157 -10.62 0.69 7.78
CA ASP A 157 -11.66 0.78 8.79
C ASP A 157 -11.30 1.86 9.81
N HIS A 158 -12.25 2.71 10.16
CA HIS A 158 -12.07 3.80 11.15
C HIS A 158 -11.51 3.29 12.49
N LEU A 159 -11.88 2.07 12.88
CA LEU A 159 -11.43 1.42 14.11
C LEU A 159 -10.03 0.78 13.98
N ASN A 160 -9.47 0.68 12.76
CA ASN A 160 -8.14 0.13 12.52
C ASN A 160 -7.04 1.15 12.88
N GLY A 161 -6.86 1.41 14.17
CA GLY A 161 -5.85 2.35 14.67
C GLY A 161 -4.43 2.09 14.16
N PRO A 162 -3.94 0.83 14.08
CA PRO A 162 -2.64 0.54 13.46
C PRO A 162 -2.51 1.02 12.01
N SER A 163 -3.51 0.77 11.17
CA SER A 163 -3.51 1.20 9.77
C SER A 163 -3.55 2.73 9.63
N ARG A 164 -4.39 3.40 10.42
CA ARG A 164 -4.45 4.88 10.48
C ARG A 164 -3.06 5.48 10.80
N ARG A 165 -2.40 4.95 11.85
CA ARG A 165 -1.06 5.42 12.23
C ARG A 165 -0.01 5.14 11.15
N ALA A 166 -0.12 4.01 10.46
CA ALA A 166 0.79 3.66 9.36
C ALA A 166 0.65 4.65 8.19
N ALA A 167 -0.58 4.94 7.75
CA ALA A 167 -0.84 5.92 6.69
C ALA A 167 -0.26 7.30 7.05
N LEU A 168 -0.60 7.84 8.22
CA LEU A 168 -0.09 9.14 8.68
C LEU A 168 1.44 9.15 8.80
N ARG A 169 2.05 8.09 9.35
CA ARG A 169 3.50 7.96 9.46
C ARG A 169 4.18 7.96 8.09
N LEU A 170 3.60 7.31 7.09
CA LEU A 170 4.12 7.25 5.72
C LEU A 170 3.94 8.58 4.96
N GLY A 171 3.16 9.51 5.49
CA GLY A 171 2.98 10.85 4.93
C GLY A 171 1.66 11.07 4.20
N PHE A 172 0.72 10.13 4.30
CA PHE A 172 -0.62 10.35 3.81
C PHE A 172 -1.34 11.41 4.63
N THR A 173 -2.14 12.22 3.97
CA THR A 173 -3.03 13.21 4.58
C THR A 173 -4.41 12.57 4.80
N TYR A 174 -4.96 12.67 6.01
CA TYR A 174 -6.33 12.28 6.31
C TYR A 174 -7.32 13.25 5.68
N GLU A 175 -8.32 12.73 4.98
CA GLU A 175 -9.31 13.53 4.26
C GLU A 175 -10.72 13.46 4.85
N GLY A 176 -11.04 12.39 5.57
CA GLY A 176 -12.35 12.23 6.21
C GLY A 176 -12.76 10.79 6.41
N THR A 177 -13.88 10.62 7.10
CA THR A 177 -14.52 9.32 7.35
C THR A 177 -15.84 9.20 6.60
N PHE A 178 -15.96 8.18 5.76
CA PHE A 178 -17.24 7.81 5.17
C PHE A 178 -17.96 6.89 6.13
N ARG A 179 -19.03 7.42 6.74
CA ARG A 179 -19.84 6.66 7.70
C ARG A 179 -20.68 5.60 6.99
N GLN A 180 -20.80 4.41 7.60
CA GLN A 180 -21.55 3.28 7.05
C GLN A 180 -21.20 2.97 5.60
N ALA A 181 -19.89 3.07 5.27
CA ALA A 181 -19.38 2.94 3.90
C ALA A 181 -19.55 1.53 3.34
N SER A 182 -19.50 0.51 4.19
CA SER A 182 -19.67 -0.88 3.78
C SER A 182 -20.07 -1.79 4.94
N VAL A 183 -20.47 -3.02 4.60
CA VAL A 183 -20.69 -4.11 5.55
C VAL A 183 -19.73 -5.24 5.20
N TYR A 184 -19.03 -5.77 6.20
CA TYR A 184 -18.17 -6.95 6.04
C TYR A 184 -18.17 -7.77 7.33
N LYS A 185 -18.10 -9.09 7.22
CA LYS A 185 -18.16 -10.00 8.38
C LYS A 185 -19.34 -9.66 9.32
N GLU A 186 -20.48 -9.35 8.72
CA GLU A 186 -21.74 -8.95 9.43
C GLU A 186 -21.60 -7.70 10.31
N ARG A 187 -20.61 -6.84 10.04
CA ARG A 187 -20.34 -5.62 10.81
C ARG A 187 -20.39 -4.39 9.92
N ASN A 188 -20.84 -3.28 10.51
CA ASN A 188 -20.69 -1.96 9.90
C ASN A 188 -19.22 -1.58 9.78
N ARG A 189 -18.87 -0.91 8.70
CA ARG A 189 -17.58 -0.29 8.49
C ARG A 189 -17.74 1.17 8.11
N ASP A 190 -17.26 2.04 8.97
CA ASP A 190 -16.92 3.40 8.61
C ASP A 190 -15.52 3.37 8.02
N THR A 191 -15.30 4.08 6.92
CA THR A 191 -14.02 4.02 6.20
C THR A 191 -13.33 5.36 6.23
N ASP A 192 -12.11 5.38 6.77
CA ASP A 192 -11.22 6.53 6.70
C ASP A 192 -10.50 6.57 5.36
N TRP A 193 -10.41 7.78 4.81
CA TRP A 193 -9.75 8.09 3.56
C TRP A 193 -8.50 8.92 3.79
N PHE A 194 -7.42 8.52 3.12
CA PHE A 194 -6.14 9.21 3.13
C PHE A 194 -5.58 9.28 1.73
N SER A 195 -4.78 10.31 1.45
CA SER A 195 -4.09 10.44 0.17
C SER A 195 -2.71 11.07 0.27
N ILE A 196 -1.90 10.84 -0.75
CA ILE A 196 -0.74 11.65 -1.13
C ILE A 196 -1.00 12.14 -2.54
N LEU A 197 -0.74 13.42 -2.82
CA LEU A 197 -0.86 14.01 -4.14
C LEU A 197 0.52 14.13 -4.81
N ASP A 198 0.55 14.12 -6.15
CA ASP A 198 1.77 14.28 -6.94
C ASP A 198 2.61 15.49 -6.51
N LYS A 199 1.97 16.62 -6.29
CA LYS A 199 2.63 17.87 -5.82
C LYS A 199 3.25 17.79 -4.42
N GLU A 200 2.92 16.74 -3.65
CA GLU A 200 3.44 16.49 -2.31
C GLU A 200 4.57 15.46 -2.33
N TRP A 201 4.72 14.74 -3.45
CA TRP A 201 5.61 13.58 -3.51
C TRP A 201 7.06 13.91 -3.24
N ASP A 202 7.61 14.95 -3.84
CA ASP A 202 9.03 15.30 -3.66
C ASP A 202 9.42 15.46 -2.18
N SER A 203 8.57 16.15 -1.41
CA SER A 203 8.82 16.32 0.03
C SER A 203 8.68 15.00 0.82
N ARG A 204 7.72 14.15 0.44
CA ARG A 204 7.53 12.83 1.08
C ARG A 204 8.67 11.89 0.71
N LYS A 205 9.10 11.91 -0.55
CA LYS A 205 10.25 11.15 -1.06
C LYS A 205 11.51 11.48 -0.26
N GLN A 206 11.88 12.74 -0.22
CA GLN A 206 13.08 13.18 0.50
C GLN A 206 13.08 12.73 1.97
N ARG A 207 11.93 12.85 2.63
CA ARG A 207 11.75 12.42 4.01
C ARG A 207 11.95 10.91 4.18
N LEU A 208 11.35 10.10 3.29
CA LEU A 208 11.45 8.64 3.31
C LEU A 208 12.88 8.19 2.99
N GLU A 209 13.54 8.78 1.99
CA GLU A 209 14.91 8.48 1.63
C GLU A 209 15.87 8.78 2.78
N SER A 210 15.76 9.98 3.38
CA SER A 210 16.59 10.37 4.53
C SER A 210 16.41 9.42 5.72
N TRP A 211 15.17 8.99 5.99
CA TRP A 211 14.91 8.02 7.05
C TRP A 211 15.47 6.64 6.72
N LEU A 212 15.41 6.20 5.44
CA LEU A 212 15.88 4.90 4.98
C LEU A 212 17.41 4.79 4.89
N GLU A 213 18.17 5.86 5.08
CA GLU A 213 19.63 5.82 5.10
C GLU A 213 20.16 4.86 6.18
N ASP A 214 21.22 4.11 5.86
CA ASP A 214 21.83 3.17 6.81
C ASP A 214 22.29 3.84 8.09
N ALA A 215 22.73 5.08 8.00
CA ALA A 215 23.15 5.87 9.16
C ALA A 215 22.07 6.03 10.22
N ASN A 216 20.79 5.94 9.84
CA ASN A 216 19.66 6.01 10.77
C ASN A 216 19.37 4.70 11.51
N PHE A 217 20.07 3.62 11.21
CA PHE A 217 19.85 2.32 11.87
C PHE A 217 21.09 1.88 12.64
N ASP A 218 20.85 1.22 13.74
CA ASP A 218 21.92 0.57 14.53
C ASP A 218 22.23 -0.84 13.99
N LYS A 219 23.21 -1.51 14.60
CA LYS A 219 23.60 -2.88 14.25
C LYS A 219 22.50 -3.94 14.41
N ASN A 220 21.44 -3.61 15.13
CA ASN A 220 20.27 -4.48 15.35
C ASN A 220 19.11 -4.11 14.44
N GLY A 221 19.30 -3.15 13.50
CA GLY A 221 18.27 -2.66 12.60
C GLY A 221 17.24 -1.72 13.25
N GLN A 222 17.52 -1.21 14.47
CA GLN A 222 16.63 -0.27 15.15
C GLN A 222 16.92 1.15 14.67
N GLN A 223 15.83 1.90 14.36
CA GLN A 223 15.93 3.30 13.95
C GLN A 223 16.50 4.16 15.10
N LYS A 224 17.42 5.05 14.79
CA LYS A 224 17.95 6.06 15.75
C LYS A 224 17.01 7.25 15.85
N GLN A 225 16.40 7.62 14.73
CA GLN A 225 15.41 8.70 14.63
C GLN A 225 14.11 8.19 14.01
N SER A 226 12.99 8.62 14.55
CA SER A 226 11.67 8.28 14.03
C SER A 226 11.42 8.96 12.68
N LEU A 227 10.68 8.31 11.76
CA LEU A 227 10.26 8.94 10.50
C LEU A 227 9.46 10.24 10.72
N SER A 228 8.81 10.41 11.87
CA SER A 228 8.07 11.64 12.20
C SER A 228 8.97 12.85 12.52
N THR A 229 10.29 12.65 12.66
CA THR A 229 11.26 13.73 12.95
C THR A 229 12.04 14.21 11.72
N PHE A 230 11.80 13.60 10.57
CA PHE A 230 12.30 14.02 9.26
C PHE A 230 11.27 14.94 8.50
#